data_45cf2f8414fb68040a494d71fcf033fc
#
_entry.id   45cf2f8414fb68040a494d71fcf033fc
#
_cell.length_a   1.000
_cell.length_b   1.000
_cell.length_c   1.000
_cell.angle_alpha   90.00
_cell.angle_beta   90.00
_cell.angle_gamma   90.00
#
_symmetry.space_group_name_H-M   'P 1'
#
loop_
_entity.id
_entity.type
_entity.pdbx_description
1 polymer ?
#
loop_
_entity_poly.entity_id
_entity_poly.type
_entity_poly.pdbx_seq_one_letter_code
_entity_poly.pdbx_strand_id
1 'polypeptide(L)'
;MKPMCIIAALSQLAVALPAGAQDKQTAVANFVGKDGKEDGRAQLTAAATGGVLIELEISGLPANKWVAFHVHETGRCDAATHHESAGGHFNPEKAEHGILAAKGPHAGDMPNQYVGQDGVLRAQVFDSMVTLDGKTDGIRGRALMVHANSDDYRSQPSGDAGERLSCGVIQ
;
A
#
# COMPACT_ATOMS: atom_id res chain seq x y z
N MET A 1 0.61 28.32 72.80
CA MET A 1 0.00 28.53 71.44
C MET A 1 0.84 27.77 70.41
N LYS A 2 0.31 26.68 69.88
CA LYS A 2 1.01 25.85 68.84
C LYS A 2 0.48 26.23 67.47
N PRO A 3 1.32 26.46 66.47
CA PRO A 3 0.84 26.73 65.10
C PRO A 3 0.38 25.44 64.40
N MET A 4 -0.79 25.50 63.80
CA MET A 4 -1.41 24.43 63.07
C MET A 4 -0.95 24.58 61.59
N CYS A 5 -0.11 23.65 61.11
CA CYS A 5 0.28 23.57 59.71
C CYS A 5 -0.86 22.97 58.88
N ILE A 6 -1.40 23.73 57.95
CA ILE A 6 -2.36 23.26 56.97
C ILE A 6 -1.55 22.77 55.75
N ILE A 7 -1.58 21.47 55.53
CA ILE A 7 -1.00 20.85 54.31
C ILE A 7 -2.08 20.89 53.21
N ALA A 8 -1.89 21.75 52.23
CA ALA A 8 -2.72 21.76 51.04
C ALA A 8 -2.27 20.64 50.09
N ALA A 9 -3.13 19.64 49.88
CA ALA A 9 -2.91 18.58 48.91
C ALA A 9 -3.27 19.11 47.51
N LEU A 10 -2.27 19.30 46.67
CA LEU A 10 -2.47 19.52 45.23
C LEU A 10 -2.84 18.18 44.56
N SER A 11 -4.08 18.01 44.16
CA SER A 11 -4.50 16.91 43.28
C SER A 11 -4.10 17.24 41.85
N GLN A 12 -3.12 16.51 41.28
CA GLN A 12 -2.78 16.58 39.88
C GLN A 12 -3.84 15.81 39.07
N LEU A 13 -4.61 16.56 38.29
CA LEU A 13 -5.53 15.97 37.29
C LEU A 13 -4.69 15.52 36.09
N ALA A 14 -4.47 14.20 35.97
CA ALA A 14 -3.86 13.61 34.78
C ALA A 14 -4.87 13.69 33.66
N VAL A 15 -4.66 14.58 32.71
CA VAL A 15 -5.40 14.61 31.42
C VAL A 15 -4.88 13.46 30.55
N ALA A 16 -5.64 12.38 30.47
CA ALA A 16 -5.39 11.32 29.50
C ALA A 16 -5.68 11.88 28.09
N LEU A 17 -4.64 12.02 27.27
CA LEU A 17 -4.79 12.30 25.84
C LEU A 17 -5.51 11.10 25.20
N PRO A 18 -6.54 11.32 24.35
CA PRO A 18 -7.16 10.22 23.65
C PRO A 18 -6.10 9.56 22.74
N ALA A 19 -5.95 8.23 22.84
CA ALA A 19 -5.22 7.44 21.83
C ALA A 19 -5.83 7.79 20.46
N GLY A 20 -5.01 8.33 19.55
CA GLY A 20 -5.47 8.83 18.27
C GLY A 20 -6.31 7.75 17.57
N ALA A 21 -7.56 8.04 17.29
CA ALA A 21 -8.35 7.26 16.36
C ALA A 21 -7.57 7.29 15.03
N GLN A 22 -7.12 6.12 14.56
CA GLN A 22 -6.48 5.99 13.26
C GLN A 22 -7.44 6.58 12.21
N ASP A 23 -6.97 7.58 11.48
CA ASP A 23 -7.83 8.27 10.50
C ASP A 23 -8.21 7.25 9.42
N LYS A 24 -9.48 6.85 9.41
CA LYS A 24 -10.01 5.87 8.43
C LYS A 24 -9.87 6.34 6.97
N GLN A 25 -9.52 7.61 6.77
CA GLN A 25 -9.34 8.21 5.46
C GLN A 25 -7.94 8.01 4.88
N THR A 26 -6.97 7.57 5.67
CA THR A 26 -5.59 7.38 5.24
C THR A 26 -5.03 6.02 5.64
N ALA A 27 -4.03 5.57 4.90
CA ALA A 27 -3.24 4.37 5.17
C ALA A 27 -1.79 4.61 4.72
N VAL A 28 -0.89 3.76 5.17
CA VAL A 28 0.53 3.79 4.81
C VAL A 28 0.98 2.40 4.42
N ALA A 29 1.87 2.29 3.43
CA ALA A 29 2.59 1.07 3.14
C ALA A 29 4.09 1.35 3.14
N ASN A 30 4.84 0.73 4.05
CA ASN A 30 6.30 0.73 4.00
C ASN A 30 6.73 -0.46 3.14
N PHE A 31 7.55 -0.19 2.13
CA PHE A 31 7.99 -1.18 1.17
C PHE A 31 9.27 -1.86 1.61
N VAL A 32 9.37 -3.15 1.28
CA VAL A 32 10.53 -3.99 1.53
C VAL A 32 10.96 -4.60 0.20
N GLY A 33 12.22 -4.41 -0.15
CA GLY A 33 12.83 -4.95 -1.35
C GLY A 33 13.18 -6.43 -1.24
N LYS A 34 13.71 -7.00 -2.31
CA LYS A 34 14.13 -8.42 -2.40
C LYS A 34 15.21 -8.81 -1.38
N ASP A 35 15.98 -7.85 -0.88
CA ASP A 35 17.02 -8.06 0.14
C ASP A 35 16.48 -7.99 1.58
N GLY A 36 15.18 -7.78 1.74
CA GLY A 36 14.53 -7.68 3.04
C GLY A 36 14.68 -6.33 3.75
N LYS A 37 15.24 -5.32 3.07
CA LYS A 37 15.37 -3.96 3.62
C LYS A 37 14.27 -3.05 3.13
N GLU A 38 13.93 -2.06 3.93
CA GLU A 38 13.05 -0.99 3.51
C GLU A 38 13.65 -0.23 2.33
N ASP A 39 12.87 -0.04 1.28
CA ASP A 39 13.26 0.63 0.04
C ASP A 39 12.28 1.73 -0.40
N GLY A 40 11.16 1.88 0.29
CA GLY A 40 10.20 2.91 -0.06
C GLY A 40 8.97 3.01 0.84
N ARG A 41 8.12 3.95 0.49
CA ARG A 41 6.87 4.19 1.21
C ARG A 41 5.77 4.67 0.26
N ALA A 42 4.54 4.27 0.55
CA ALA A 42 3.34 4.87 -0.02
C ALA A 42 2.46 5.46 1.08
N GLN A 43 1.80 6.57 0.76
CA GLN A 43 0.65 7.09 1.48
C GLN A 43 -0.59 6.89 0.64
N LEU A 44 -1.64 6.38 1.25
CA LEU A 44 -2.92 6.13 0.61
C LEU A 44 -3.97 7.04 1.25
N THR A 45 -4.78 7.67 0.41
CA THR A 45 -5.87 8.56 0.87
C THR A 45 -7.17 8.16 0.19
N ALA A 46 -8.19 7.87 0.98
CA ALA A 46 -9.52 7.59 0.44
C ALA A 46 -10.12 8.84 -0.21
N ALA A 47 -10.58 8.74 -1.44
CA ALA A 47 -11.30 9.82 -2.09
C ALA A 47 -12.76 9.88 -1.60
N ALA A 48 -13.29 11.10 -1.43
CA ALA A 48 -14.67 11.30 -0.94
C ALA A 48 -15.74 10.68 -1.84
N THR A 49 -15.44 10.52 -3.12
CA THR A 49 -16.36 9.95 -4.14
C THR A 49 -16.12 8.47 -4.41
N GLY A 50 -15.28 7.81 -3.61
CA GLY A 50 -14.81 6.44 -3.82
C GLY A 50 -13.45 6.40 -4.54
N GLY A 51 -12.76 5.27 -4.43
CA GLY A 51 -11.39 5.12 -4.91
C GLY A 51 -10.34 5.54 -3.88
N VAL A 52 -9.08 5.26 -4.20
CA VAL A 52 -7.93 5.54 -3.35
C VAL A 52 -6.83 6.24 -4.16
N LEU A 53 -6.36 7.39 -3.70
CA LEU A 53 -5.14 8.02 -4.21
C LEU A 53 -3.95 7.40 -3.48
N ILE A 54 -2.98 6.90 -4.25
CA ILE A 54 -1.75 6.27 -3.78
C ILE A 54 -0.58 7.14 -4.22
N GLU A 55 0.14 7.72 -3.27
CA GLU A 55 1.34 8.53 -3.50
C GLU A 55 2.53 7.75 -2.98
N LEU A 56 3.53 7.50 -3.84
CA LEU A 56 4.63 6.60 -3.49
C LEU A 56 6.00 7.08 -3.95
N GLU A 57 7.02 6.71 -3.18
CA GLU A 57 8.42 6.82 -3.53
C GLU A 57 9.13 5.52 -3.12
N ILE A 58 9.76 4.85 -4.10
CA ILE A 58 10.47 3.58 -3.92
C ILE A 58 11.81 3.67 -4.64
N SER A 59 12.89 3.32 -3.97
CA SER A 59 14.27 3.40 -4.47
C SER A 59 14.85 2.00 -4.78
N GLY A 60 16.03 1.97 -5.43
CA GLY A 60 16.72 0.71 -5.70
C GLY A 60 16.12 -0.13 -6.83
N LEU A 61 15.22 0.45 -7.63
CA LEU A 61 14.58 -0.20 -8.76
C LEU A 61 15.41 -0.06 -10.05
N PRO A 62 15.20 -0.94 -11.07
CA PRO A 62 15.86 -0.82 -12.37
C PRO A 62 15.53 0.52 -13.04
N ALA A 63 16.56 1.36 -13.27
CA ALA A 63 16.41 2.71 -13.83
C ALA A 63 15.90 2.73 -15.28
N ASN A 64 15.22 3.82 -15.67
CA ASN A 64 14.74 4.09 -17.02
C ASN A 64 13.81 3.00 -17.58
N LYS A 65 12.92 2.48 -16.74
CA LYS A 65 12.09 1.33 -17.08
C LYS A 65 10.64 1.53 -16.63
N TRP A 66 9.69 1.06 -17.45
CA TRP A 66 8.31 0.85 -17.02
C TRP A 66 8.21 -0.43 -16.22
N VAL A 67 7.49 -0.39 -15.11
CA VAL A 67 7.28 -1.50 -14.17
C VAL A 67 5.80 -1.64 -13.86
N ALA A 68 5.34 -2.86 -13.70
CA ALA A 68 3.97 -3.13 -13.27
C ALA A 68 3.81 -2.80 -11.78
N PHE A 69 2.61 -2.32 -11.44
CA PHE A 69 2.24 -1.93 -10.09
C PHE A 69 0.81 -2.41 -9.78
N HIS A 70 0.66 -3.25 -8.75
CA HIS A 70 -0.61 -3.89 -8.45
C HIS A 70 -0.91 -3.93 -6.94
N VAL A 71 -2.21 -4.04 -6.59
CA VAL A 71 -2.62 -4.51 -5.27
C VAL A 71 -2.71 -6.03 -5.28
N HIS A 72 -2.02 -6.69 -4.34
CA HIS A 72 -2.07 -8.13 -4.11
C HIS A 72 -3.02 -8.49 -2.97
N GLU A 73 -3.61 -9.68 -3.05
CA GLU A 73 -4.72 -10.12 -2.18
C GLU A 73 -4.34 -10.35 -0.71
N THR A 74 -3.06 -10.63 -0.41
CA THR A 74 -2.59 -10.95 0.93
C THR A 74 -1.61 -9.90 1.43
N GLY A 75 -1.87 -9.30 2.60
CA GLY A 75 -0.99 -8.32 3.25
C GLY A 75 0.21 -8.97 3.90
N ARG A 76 1.05 -9.62 3.12
CA ARG A 76 2.26 -10.29 3.59
C ARG A 76 3.40 -10.13 2.59
N CYS A 77 4.42 -9.38 3.00
CA CYS A 77 5.64 -9.13 2.23
C CYS A 77 6.80 -9.90 2.86
N ASP A 78 7.13 -11.07 2.32
CA ASP A 78 8.23 -11.91 2.79
C ASP A 78 9.31 -12.01 1.70
N ALA A 79 10.41 -11.30 1.89
CA ALA A 79 11.54 -11.28 0.97
C ALA A 79 12.18 -12.67 0.78
N ALA A 80 12.17 -13.54 1.81
CA ALA A 80 12.71 -14.89 1.72
C ALA A 80 11.94 -15.80 0.75
N THR A 81 10.67 -15.46 0.47
CA THR A 81 9.83 -16.13 -0.53
C THR A 81 9.72 -15.32 -1.84
N HIS A 82 10.61 -14.35 -2.09
CA HIS A 82 10.49 -13.41 -3.22
C HIS A 82 9.11 -12.74 -3.27
N HIS A 83 8.55 -12.42 -2.10
CA HIS A 83 7.22 -11.86 -1.90
C HIS A 83 6.04 -12.71 -2.42
N GLU A 84 6.25 -14.01 -2.72
CA GLU A 84 5.17 -14.92 -3.12
C GLU A 84 4.06 -15.03 -2.05
N SER A 85 4.41 -14.74 -0.78
CA SER A 85 3.46 -14.69 0.33
C SER A 85 2.34 -13.64 0.17
N ALA A 86 2.48 -12.67 -0.73
CA ALA A 86 1.44 -11.68 -1.04
C ALA A 86 0.29 -12.26 -1.89
N GLY A 87 0.42 -13.50 -2.41
CA GLY A 87 -0.60 -14.13 -3.24
C GLY A 87 -0.70 -13.54 -4.65
N GLY A 88 -1.87 -13.69 -5.27
CA GLY A 88 -2.19 -13.11 -6.58
C GLY A 88 -2.66 -11.65 -6.49
N HIS A 89 -3.08 -11.07 -7.62
CA HIS A 89 -3.69 -9.75 -7.65
C HIS A 89 -5.00 -9.74 -6.88
N PHE A 90 -5.33 -8.60 -6.27
CA PHE A 90 -6.61 -8.42 -5.60
C PHE A 90 -7.75 -8.41 -6.61
N ASN A 91 -8.57 -9.46 -6.58
CA ASN A 91 -9.61 -9.74 -7.57
C ASN A 91 -10.91 -10.26 -6.91
N PRO A 92 -11.65 -9.40 -6.19
CA PRO A 92 -12.87 -9.82 -5.50
C PRO A 92 -13.99 -10.26 -6.46
N GLU A 93 -14.03 -9.70 -7.67
CA GLU A 93 -15.07 -9.97 -8.68
C GLU A 93 -14.73 -11.15 -9.61
N LYS A 94 -13.56 -11.78 -9.44
CA LYS A 94 -13.08 -12.88 -10.29
C LYS A 94 -13.04 -12.53 -11.79
N ALA A 95 -12.66 -11.29 -12.09
CA ALA A 95 -12.43 -10.79 -13.44
C ALA A 95 -11.18 -11.42 -14.09
N GLU A 96 -10.99 -11.21 -15.38
CA GLU A 96 -9.72 -11.49 -16.05
C GLU A 96 -8.71 -10.39 -15.71
N HIS A 97 -7.41 -10.73 -15.74
CA HIS A 97 -6.36 -9.73 -15.60
C HIS A 97 -6.32 -8.76 -16.76
N GLY A 98 -6.08 -7.50 -16.45
CA GLY A 98 -5.61 -6.50 -17.42
C GLY A 98 -6.65 -5.48 -17.85
N ILE A 99 -6.21 -4.22 -17.87
CA ILE A 99 -7.03 -3.04 -18.25
C ILE A 99 -7.54 -3.13 -19.69
N LEU A 100 -6.85 -3.88 -20.54
CA LEU A 100 -7.22 -4.09 -21.95
C LEU A 100 -7.88 -5.44 -22.23
N ALA A 101 -8.15 -6.25 -21.20
CA ALA A 101 -8.88 -7.50 -21.32
C ALA A 101 -10.41 -7.23 -21.38
N ALA A 102 -11.13 -8.02 -22.18
CA ALA A 102 -12.57 -7.81 -22.39
C ALA A 102 -13.42 -8.05 -21.13
N LYS A 103 -12.93 -8.86 -20.20
CA LYS A 103 -13.59 -9.22 -18.92
C LYS A 103 -12.75 -8.82 -17.71
N GLY A 104 -11.81 -7.92 -17.89
CA GLY A 104 -10.99 -7.32 -16.86
C GLY A 104 -11.43 -5.89 -16.53
N PRO A 105 -10.63 -5.20 -15.74
CA PRO A 105 -9.46 -5.69 -15.01
C PRO A 105 -9.79 -6.32 -13.66
N HIS A 106 -8.76 -6.85 -12.95
CA HIS A 106 -8.85 -7.06 -11.51
C HIS A 106 -8.99 -5.72 -10.79
N ALA A 107 -9.58 -5.71 -9.60
CA ALA A 107 -9.67 -4.48 -8.81
C ALA A 107 -8.28 -3.92 -8.40
N GLY A 108 -7.27 -4.77 -8.31
CA GLY A 108 -5.90 -4.37 -7.99
C GLY A 108 -5.01 -4.07 -9.20
N ASP A 109 -5.53 -4.10 -10.43
CA ASP A 109 -4.73 -3.81 -11.63
C ASP A 109 -4.63 -2.30 -11.84
N MET A 110 -3.41 -1.77 -11.89
CA MET A 110 -3.13 -0.35 -12.07
C MET A 110 -2.25 -0.13 -13.31
N PRO A 111 -2.21 1.10 -13.86
CA PRO A 111 -1.29 1.42 -14.93
C PRO A 111 0.18 1.22 -14.53
N ASN A 112 1.02 0.84 -15.52
CA ASN A 112 2.46 0.78 -15.34
C ASN A 112 3.02 2.12 -14.83
N GLN A 113 4.08 2.04 -14.04
CA GLN A 113 4.76 3.19 -13.48
C GLN A 113 6.19 3.30 -14.06
N TYR A 114 6.72 4.51 -14.19
CA TYR A 114 8.05 4.73 -14.76
C TYR A 114 9.09 4.97 -13.65
N VAL A 115 10.13 4.17 -13.66
CA VAL A 115 11.30 4.35 -12.76
C VAL A 115 12.26 5.36 -13.39
N GLY A 116 12.59 6.41 -12.66
CA GLY A 116 13.50 7.45 -13.13
C GLY A 116 14.93 6.97 -13.36
N GLN A 117 15.76 7.83 -13.93
CA GLN A 117 17.19 7.57 -14.17
C GLN A 117 17.97 7.29 -12.88
N ASP A 118 17.50 7.82 -11.77
CA ASP A 118 18.08 7.64 -10.43
C ASP A 118 17.68 6.30 -9.76
N GLY A 119 16.93 5.45 -10.46
CA GLY A 119 16.43 4.18 -9.92
C GLY A 119 15.31 4.37 -8.90
N VAL A 120 14.64 5.52 -8.90
CA VAL A 120 13.54 5.82 -7.99
C VAL A 120 12.23 5.90 -8.76
N LEU A 121 11.24 5.19 -8.27
CA LEU A 121 9.85 5.31 -8.69
C LEU A 121 9.17 6.39 -7.83
N ARG A 122 8.68 7.45 -8.45
CA ARG A 122 7.83 8.49 -7.83
C ARG A 122 6.55 8.57 -8.62
N ALA A 123 5.43 8.30 -7.97
CA ALA A 123 4.15 8.27 -8.66
C ALA A 123 2.99 8.72 -7.76
N GLN A 124 1.94 9.18 -8.42
CA GLN A 124 0.60 9.33 -7.88
C GLN A 124 -0.34 8.49 -8.75
N VAL A 125 -1.00 7.51 -8.16
CA VAL A 125 -1.91 6.59 -8.86
C VAL A 125 -3.28 6.68 -8.20
N PHE A 126 -4.31 6.90 -8.99
CA PHE A 126 -5.69 6.82 -8.50
C PHE A 126 -6.32 5.49 -8.93
N ASP A 127 -6.62 4.65 -7.95
CA ASP A 127 -7.37 3.42 -8.17
C ASP A 127 -8.84 3.65 -7.81
N SER A 128 -9.69 3.65 -8.81
CA SER A 128 -11.13 3.89 -8.65
C SER A 128 -11.93 2.62 -8.31
N MET A 129 -11.31 1.44 -8.36
CA MET A 129 -11.97 0.15 -8.17
C MET A 129 -11.90 -0.38 -6.75
N VAL A 130 -11.18 0.30 -5.87
CA VAL A 130 -10.93 -0.10 -4.49
C VAL A 130 -11.34 0.98 -3.49
N THR A 131 -11.50 0.60 -2.25
CA THR A 131 -11.61 1.52 -1.11
C THR A 131 -10.57 1.17 -0.05
N LEU A 132 -10.31 2.04 0.95
CA LEU A 132 -9.41 1.65 2.04
C LEU A 132 -10.02 0.55 2.92
N ASP A 133 -11.27 0.71 3.34
CA ASP A 133 -11.91 -0.10 4.40
C ASP A 133 -13.22 -0.75 3.97
N GLY A 134 -13.48 -0.91 2.67
CA GLY A 134 -14.69 -1.57 2.15
C GLY A 134 -14.74 -3.07 2.50
N LYS A 135 -15.95 -3.63 2.51
CA LYS A 135 -16.14 -5.05 2.85
C LYS A 135 -15.60 -6.00 1.79
N THR A 136 -15.81 -5.68 0.51
CA THR A 136 -15.43 -6.52 -0.64
C THR A 136 -14.27 -5.95 -1.41
N ASP A 137 -14.16 -4.63 -1.49
CA ASP A 137 -13.22 -3.84 -2.28
C ASP A 137 -12.14 -3.15 -1.42
N GLY A 138 -12.12 -3.41 -0.11
CA GLY A 138 -11.16 -2.85 0.85
C GLY A 138 -9.75 -3.37 0.65
N ILE A 139 -8.77 -2.45 0.62
CA ILE A 139 -7.36 -2.80 0.43
C ILE A 139 -6.49 -2.67 1.69
N ARG A 140 -7.00 -2.13 2.80
CA ARG A 140 -6.25 -2.15 4.06
C ARG A 140 -6.01 -3.60 4.50
N GLY A 141 -4.78 -3.89 4.89
CA GLY A 141 -4.35 -5.26 5.21
C GLY A 141 -3.99 -6.11 3.99
N ARG A 142 -3.94 -5.52 2.79
CA ARG A 142 -3.41 -6.12 1.54
C ARG A 142 -2.01 -5.62 1.25
N ALA A 143 -1.42 -5.96 0.11
CA ALA A 143 -0.09 -5.52 -0.27
C ALA A 143 -0.08 -4.75 -1.58
N LEU A 144 0.71 -3.67 -1.65
CA LEU A 144 1.15 -3.05 -2.91
C LEU A 144 2.39 -3.77 -3.40
N MET A 145 2.49 -4.00 -4.71
CA MET A 145 3.58 -4.74 -5.33
C MET A 145 4.13 -4.01 -6.55
N VAL A 146 5.46 -3.88 -6.61
CA VAL A 146 6.20 -3.45 -7.81
C VAL A 146 6.87 -4.66 -8.43
N HIS A 147 6.70 -4.82 -9.75
CA HIS A 147 7.26 -5.93 -10.53
C HIS A 147 8.45 -5.51 -11.39
N ALA A 148 9.16 -6.51 -11.95
CA ALA A 148 10.38 -6.27 -12.74
C ALA A 148 10.11 -5.80 -14.17
N ASN A 149 8.98 -6.16 -14.75
CA ASN A 149 8.61 -5.81 -16.11
C ASN A 149 7.35 -4.92 -16.11
N SER A 150 7.07 -4.29 -17.25
CA SER A 150 5.77 -3.69 -17.51
C SER A 150 4.71 -4.77 -17.66
N ASP A 151 3.52 -4.49 -17.16
CA ASP A 151 2.29 -5.20 -17.47
C ASP A 151 1.92 -4.99 -18.96
N ASP A 152 1.57 -6.06 -19.68
CA ASP A 152 1.05 -5.97 -21.04
C ASP A 152 -0.47 -5.70 -21.08
N TYR A 153 -1.12 -5.66 -19.91
CA TYR A 153 -2.54 -5.42 -19.68
C TYR A 153 -3.51 -6.48 -20.25
N ARG A 154 -3.01 -7.68 -20.60
CA ARG A 154 -3.80 -8.73 -21.26
C ARG A 154 -3.47 -10.14 -20.82
N SER A 155 -2.18 -10.47 -20.68
CA SER A 155 -1.71 -11.83 -20.42
C SER A 155 -2.15 -12.32 -19.05
N GLN A 156 -2.77 -13.50 -19.04
CA GLN A 156 -3.25 -14.10 -17.78
C GLN A 156 -2.13 -14.87 -17.07
N PRO A 157 -2.09 -14.87 -15.75
CA PRO A 157 -2.97 -14.17 -14.80
C PRO A 157 -2.46 -12.79 -14.35
N SER A 158 -1.34 -12.26 -14.88
CA SER A 158 -0.63 -11.12 -14.26
C SER A 158 0.15 -10.24 -15.26
N GLY A 159 -0.18 -10.27 -16.57
CA GLY A 159 0.35 -9.34 -17.55
C GLY A 159 1.85 -9.47 -17.86
N ASP A 160 2.42 -10.66 -17.71
CA ASP A 160 3.86 -10.93 -17.89
C ASP A 160 4.77 -9.98 -17.06
N ALA A 161 4.25 -9.50 -15.92
CA ALA A 161 4.91 -8.50 -15.08
C ALA A 161 6.26 -8.95 -14.50
N GLY A 162 6.58 -10.24 -14.54
CA GLY A 162 7.86 -10.78 -14.09
C GLY A 162 8.02 -10.84 -12.57
N GLU A 163 9.27 -10.80 -12.10
CA GLU A 163 9.61 -10.92 -10.69
C GLU A 163 9.02 -9.80 -9.83
N ARG A 164 8.78 -10.08 -8.56
CA ARG A 164 8.35 -9.11 -7.55
C ARG A 164 9.57 -8.42 -6.95
N LEU A 165 9.70 -7.12 -7.11
CA LEU A 165 10.88 -6.36 -6.70
C LEU A 165 10.73 -5.74 -5.33
N SER A 166 9.56 -5.17 -5.03
CA SER A 166 9.30 -4.46 -3.78
C SER A 166 7.83 -4.61 -3.38
N CYS A 167 7.57 -4.80 -2.10
CA CYS A 167 6.27 -5.12 -1.54
C CYS A 167 6.01 -4.31 -0.28
N GLY A 168 4.83 -3.68 -0.17
CA GLY A 168 4.43 -2.89 1.00
C GLY A 168 3.05 -3.28 1.51
N VAL A 169 2.94 -3.66 2.80
CA VAL A 169 1.64 -3.95 3.43
C VAL A 169 0.92 -2.67 3.76
N ILE A 170 -0.33 -2.53 3.35
CA ILE A 170 -1.21 -1.37 3.59
C ILE A 170 -1.75 -1.44 5.03
N GLN A 171 -1.41 -0.44 5.86
CA GLN A 171 -1.75 -0.36 7.30
C GLN A 171 -2.54 0.89 7.65
#